data_5fc99f598d9bc47dd0df0f2b957e3a23
#
_entry.id   5fc99f598d9bc47dd0df0f2b957e3a23
#
_cell.length_a   1.000
_cell.length_b   1.000
_cell.length_c   1.000
_cell.angle_alpha   90.00
_cell.angle_beta   90.00
_cell.angle_gamma   90.00
#
_symmetry.space_group_name_H-M   'P 1'
#
loop_
_entity.id
_entity.type
_entity.pdbx_description
1 polymer ?
#
loop_
_entity_poly.entity_id
_entity_poly.type
_entity_poly.pdbx_seq_one_letter_code
_entity_poly.pdbx_strand_id
1 'polypeptide(L)'
;AASDVYKRQFLVGIGAAQMLAQALGVPLRRFSHQQGHIAAALYSAQRLDLLHERFLAFHMSGGTTEAVLVEPVEGDKMFRTRLVASSLDLKAGQVIDRIGVMLGLPFPAGKHLDPIACNYTERLRVRASMKGANCSLSGVENKCRELMKKGAPKEEIAATCMAYVIAASDAMCKALIETFGDLPLSLI
;
A
#
# COMPACT_ATOMS: atom_id res chain seq x y z
N ALA A 1 13.47 -2.98 20.12
CA ALA A 1 14.01 -1.69 20.57
C ALA A 1 13.49 -0.51 19.72
N ALA A 2 13.55 -0.55 18.36
CA ALA A 2 13.05 0.55 17.53
C ALA A 2 11.54 0.80 17.68
N SER A 3 10.74 -0.24 17.85
CA SER A 3 9.28 -0.14 18.00
C SER A 3 8.86 0.60 19.29
N ASP A 4 9.64 0.52 20.36
CA ASP A 4 9.31 1.16 21.64
C ASP A 4 9.63 2.66 21.63
N VAL A 5 10.66 3.09 20.91
CA VAL A 5 10.98 4.52 20.72
C VAL A 5 9.89 5.20 19.91
N TYR A 6 9.42 4.57 18.80
CA TYR A 6 8.30 5.08 18.01
C TYR A 6 7.02 5.21 18.82
N LYS A 7 6.64 4.21 19.59
CA LYS A 7 5.46 4.26 20.46
C LYS A 7 5.53 5.41 21.47
N ARG A 8 6.70 5.66 22.06
CA ARG A 8 6.89 6.76 23.03
C ARG A 8 6.73 8.14 22.40
N GLN A 9 7.23 8.33 21.16
CA GLN A 9 7.06 9.60 20.44
C GLN A 9 5.58 9.91 20.17
N PHE A 10 4.79 8.91 19.76
CA PHE A 10 3.35 9.07 19.58
C PHE A 10 2.63 9.41 20.88
N LEU A 11 3.04 8.83 22.00
CA LEU A 11 2.46 9.13 23.33
C LEU A 11 2.69 10.59 23.76
N VAL A 12 3.85 11.16 23.45
CA VAL A 12 4.14 12.58 23.72
C VAL A 12 3.19 13.48 22.94
N GLY A 13 2.98 13.20 21.63
CA GLY A 13 2.04 13.94 20.79
C GLY A 13 0.61 13.85 21.30
N ILE A 14 0.17 12.65 21.71
CA ILE A 14 -1.16 12.44 22.30
C ILE A 14 -1.31 13.24 23.60
N GLY A 15 -0.31 13.19 24.49
CA GLY A 15 -0.34 13.93 25.74
C GLY A 15 -0.41 15.44 25.54
N ALA A 16 0.39 15.98 24.62
CA ALA A 16 0.36 17.40 24.27
C ALA A 16 -1.02 17.83 23.71
N ALA A 17 -1.59 17.03 22.80
CA ALA A 17 -2.91 17.30 22.25
C ALA A 17 -4.01 17.25 23.32
N GLN A 18 -3.93 16.31 24.28
CA GLN A 18 -4.86 16.23 25.40
C GLN A 18 -4.79 17.47 26.30
N MET A 19 -3.57 17.89 26.65
CA MET A 19 -3.36 19.10 27.47
C MET A 19 -3.92 20.36 26.80
N LEU A 20 -3.65 20.52 25.48
CA LEU A 20 -4.15 21.65 24.71
C LEU A 20 -5.68 21.65 24.62
N ALA A 21 -6.27 20.51 24.32
CA ALA A 21 -7.73 20.38 24.24
C ALA A 21 -8.39 20.72 25.57
N GLN A 22 -7.82 20.25 26.69
CA GLN A 22 -8.31 20.56 28.03
C GLN A 22 -8.15 22.06 28.37
N ALA A 23 -6.99 22.65 28.05
CA ALA A 23 -6.73 24.06 28.33
C ALA A 23 -7.64 25.00 27.51
N LEU A 24 -7.98 24.61 26.28
CA LEU A 24 -8.83 25.38 25.38
C LEU A 24 -10.33 25.07 25.51
N GLY A 25 -10.69 24.06 26.30
CA GLY A 25 -12.09 23.63 26.45
C GLY A 25 -12.71 23.06 25.16
N VAL A 26 -11.88 22.47 24.26
CA VAL A 26 -12.33 21.92 22.98
C VAL A 26 -12.29 20.39 22.98
N PRO A 27 -13.18 19.72 22.24
CA PRO A 27 -13.19 18.25 22.15
C PRO A 27 -11.95 17.74 21.41
N LEU A 28 -11.31 16.69 21.95
CA LEU A 28 -10.21 15.99 21.29
C LEU A 28 -10.75 14.84 20.45
N ARG A 29 -10.51 14.87 19.13
CA ARG A 29 -10.83 13.80 18.21
C ARG A 29 -9.59 12.95 17.95
N ARG A 30 -9.74 11.62 18.00
CA ARG A 30 -8.66 10.66 17.76
C ARG A 30 -8.87 9.89 16.46
N PHE A 31 -7.84 9.87 15.64
CA PHE A 31 -7.83 9.13 14.37
C PHE A 31 -6.62 8.19 14.34
N SER A 32 -6.76 7.04 13.69
CA SER A 32 -5.60 6.21 13.38
C SER A 32 -4.81 6.84 12.23
N HIS A 33 -3.52 6.47 12.13
CA HIS A 33 -2.67 6.90 11.01
C HIS A 33 -3.28 6.51 9.65
N GLN A 34 -3.82 5.30 9.55
CA GLN A 34 -4.51 4.80 8.36
C GLN A 34 -5.74 5.63 8.00
N GLN A 35 -6.56 6.01 9.01
CA GLN A 35 -7.70 6.91 8.77
C GLN A 35 -7.24 8.26 8.22
N GLY A 36 -6.12 8.79 8.71
CA GLY A 36 -5.54 10.03 8.20
C GLY A 36 -5.15 9.94 6.73
N HIS A 37 -4.49 8.85 6.31
CA HIS A 37 -4.13 8.61 4.91
C HIS A 37 -5.36 8.50 4.01
N ILE A 38 -6.38 7.74 4.42
CA ILE A 38 -7.64 7.58 3.68
C ILE A 38 -8.31 8.95 3.49
N ALA A 39 -8.48 9.70 4.57
CA ALA A 39 -9.14 11.01 4.51
C ALA A 39 -8.35 12.00 3.62
N ALA A 40 -7.01 12.01 3.70
CA ALA A 40 -6.17 12.86 2.87
C ALA A 40 -6.27 12.50 1.38
N ALA A 41 -6.29 11.21 1.04
CA ALA A 41 -6.45 10.75 -0.34
C ALA A 41 -7.82 11.13 -0.90
N LEU A 42 -8.90 10.91 -0.15
CA LEU A 42 -10.25 11.30 -0.55
C LEU A 42 -10.39 12.81 -0.71
N TYR A 43 -9.78 13.59 0.18
CA TYR A 43 -9.74 15.06 0.06
C TYR A 43 -9.03 15.50 -1.23
N SER A 44 -7.85 14.93 -1.52
CA SER A 44 -7.08 15.23 -2.72
C SER A 44 -7.82 14.84 -4.01
N ALA A 45 -8.55 13.74 -3.97
CA ALA A 45 -9.38 13.26 -5.09
C ALA A 45 -10.74 13.96 -5.19
N GLN A 46 -11.09 14.88 -4.29
CA GLN A 46 -12.40 15.52 -4.17
C GLN A 46 -13.56 14.51 -4.03
N ARG A 47 -13.32 13.40 -3.32
CA ARG A 47 -14.25 12.29 -3.12
C ARG A 47 -14.58 12.05 -1.65
N LEU A 48 -14.72 13.15 -0.87
CA LEU A 48 -15.17 13.06 0.54
C LEU A 48 -16.60 12.50 0.69
N ASP A 49 -17.37 12.47 -0.39
CA ASP A 49 -18.67 11.79 -0.48
C ASP A 49 -18.57 10.31 -0.05
N LEU A 50 -17.48 9.62 -0.39
CA LEU A 50 -17.24 8.22 -0.04
C LEU A 50 -17.13 7.97 1.48
N LEU A 51 -16.92 9.00 2.31
CA LEU A 51 -16.92 8.84 3.77
C LEU A 51 -18.31 8.44 4.32
N HIS A 52 -19.37 8.62 3.55
CA HIS A 52 -20.74 8.26 3.90
C HIS A 52 -21.18 6.91 3.34
N GLU A 53 -20.30 6.20 2.63
CA GLU A 53 -20.57 4.94 1.97
C GLU A 53 -19.54 3.87 2.36
N ARG A 54 -19.84 2.61 2.06
CA ARG A 54 -18.84 1.52 2.16
C ARG A 54 -17.98 1.52 0.91
N PHE A 55 -16.67 1.44 1.10
CA PHE A 55 -15.75 1.32 -0.02
C PHE A 55 -14.49 0.55 0.37
N LEU A 56 -13.72 0.12 -0.64
CA LEU A 56 -12.42 -0.52 -0.48
C LEU A 56 -11.31 0.52 -0.71
N ALA A 57 -10.38 0.62 0.22
CA ALA A 57 -9.19 1.44 0.08
C ALA A 57 -7.96 0.54 -0.02
N PHE A 58 -7.19 0.68 -1.11
CA PHE A 58 -5.90 0.04 -1.29
C PHE A 58 -4.80 1.00 -0.86
N HIS A 59 -3.99 0.57 0.09
CA HIS A 59 -2.81 1.29 0.55
C HIS A 59 -1.55 0.59 0.06
N MET A 60 -0.86 1.20 -0.91
CA MET A 60 0.34 0.66 -1.53
C MET A 60 1.51 1.64 -1.39
N SER A 61 2.51 1.26 -0.61
CA SER A 61 3.68 2.09 -0.32
C SER A 61 4.92 1.24 -0.10
N GLY A 62 6.05 1.89 0.26
CA GLY A 62 7.28 1.20 0.67
C GLY A 62 7.10 0.31 1.90
N GLY A 63 6.18 0.65 2.80
CA GLY A 63 5.94 -0.10 4.06
C GLY A 63 4.64 -0.89 4.08
N THR A 64 3.74 -0.67 3.13
CA THR A 64 2.37 -1.19 3.16
C THR A 64 1.95 -1.72 1.81
N THR A 65 1.26 -2.85 1.80
CA THR A 65 0.55 -3.39 0.65
C THR A 65 -0.66 -4.12 1.20
N GLU A 66 -1.77 -3.42 1.29
CA GLU A 66 -2.98 -3.92 1.93
C GLU A 66 -4.23 -3.27 1.34
N ALA A 67 -5.35 -3.94 1.52
CA ALA A 67 -6.67 -3.40 1.26
C ALA A 67 -7.49 -3.41 2.55
N VAL A 68 -8.22 -2.33 2.79
CA VAL A 68 -9.13 -2.19 3.92
C VAL A 68 -10.55 -1.90 3.43
N LEU A 69 -11.52 -2.50 4.09
CA LEU A 69 -12.90 -2.09 3.98
C LEU A 69 -13.10 -0.88 4.89
N VAL A 70 -13.59 0.20 4.31
CA VAL A 70 -13.98 1.42 5.01
C VAL A 70 -15.49 1.41 5.15
N GLU A 71 -15.97 1.66 6.37
CA GLU A 71 -17.40 1.66 6.70
C GLU A 71 -17.75 2.93 7.47
N PRO A 72 -18.78 3.68 7.08
CA PRO A 72 -19.26 4.83 7.85
C PRO A 72 -19.69 4.36 9.24
N VAL A 73 -19.57 5.22 10.22
CA VAL A 73 -20.04 4.99 11.59
C VAL A 73 -20.80 6.21 12.08
N GLU A 74 -21.83 5.99 12.86
CA GLU A 74 -22.59 7.07 13.51
C GLU A 74 -21.80 7.67 14.68
N GLY A 75 -22.04 8.94 14.97
CA GLY A 75 -21.45 9.67 16.09
C GLY A 75 -20.12 10.33 15.78
N ASP A 76 -19.24 10.40 16.78
CA ASP A 76 -17.99 11.18 16.77
C ASP A 76 -16.85 10.60 15.90
N LYS A 77 -17.01 9.40 15.37
CA LYS A 77 -16.02 8.76 14.49
C LYS A 77 -16.46 8.96 13.04
N MET A 78 -15.51 9.38 12.19
CA MET A 78 -15.79 9.58 10.77
C MET A 78 -16.09 8.25 10.06
N PHE A 79 -15.31 7.21 10.33
CA PHE A 79 -15.44 5.89 9.71
C PHE A 79 -14.62 4.84 10.46
N ARG A 80 -14.88 3.59 10.19
CA ARG A 80 -14.12 2.43 10.67
C ARG A 80 -13.38 1.78 9.51
N THR A 81 -12.19 1.25 9.79
CA THR A 81 -11.41 0.47 8.83
C THR A 81 -11.24 -0.96 9.31
N ARG A 82 -11.34 -1.93 8.39
CA ARG A 82 -11.08 -3.34 8.64
C ARG A 82 -10.17 -3.89 7.55
N LEU A 83 -9.03 -4.45 7.93
CA LEU A 83 -8.12 -5.12 6.99
C LEU A 83 -8.84 -6.30 6.33
N VAL A 84 -8.84 -6.36 5.00
CA VAL A 84 -9.49 -7.40 4.20
C VAL A 84 -8.54 -8.16 3.29
N ALA A 85 -7.40 -7.56 2.94
CA ALA A 85 -6.32 -8.24 2.22
C ALA A 85 -4.98 -7.56 2.49
N SER A 86 -3.89 -8.32 2.39
CA SER A 86 -2.53 -7.78 2.51
C SER A 86 -1.50 -8.62 1.77
N SER A 87 -0.31 -8.08 1.57
CA SER A 87 0.84 -8.92 1.25
C SER A 87 1.29 -9.68 2.49
N LEU A 88 1.48 -10.99 2.35
CA LEU A 88 1.86 -11.92 3.42
C LEU A 88 3.36 -11.85 3.75
N ASP A 89 4.15 -11.25 2.87
CA ASP A 89 5.60 -11.17 3.00
C ASP A 89 6.12 -9.78 2.66
N LEU A 90 6.80 -9.60 1.54
CA LEU A 90 7.34 -8.30 1.11
C LEU A 90 6.23 -7.36 0.64
N LYS A 91 6.41 -6.07 0.92
CA LYS A 91 5.52 -5.02 0.40
C LYS A 91 5.92 -4.62 -1.01
N ALA A 92 4.98 -4.13 -1.81
CA ALA A 92 5.20 -3.79 -3.21
C ALA A 92 6.39 -2.81 -3.40
N GLY A 93 6.42 -1.72 -2.63
CA GLY A 93 7.52 -0.77 -2.69
C GLY A 93 8.85 -1.36 -2.25
N GLN A 94 8.86 -2.28 -1.25
CA GLN A 94 10.08 -2.98 -0.84
C GLN A 94 10.64 -3.86 -1.96
N VAL A 95 9.77 -4.56 -2.71
CA VAL A 95 10.19 -5.37 -3.86
C VAL A 95 10.80 -4.48 -4.94
N ILE A 96 10.12 -3.39 -5.29
CA ILE A 96 10.59 -2.41 -6.28
C ILE A 96 11.96 -1.85 -5.87
N ASP A 97 12.11 -1.43 -4.62
CA ASP A 97 13.37 -0.87 -4.11
C ASP A 97 14.50 -1.91 -4.09
N ARG A 98 14.23 -3.14 -3.67
CA ARG A 98 15.22 -4.22 -3.65
C ARG A 98 15.72 -4.57 -5.06
N ILE A 99 14.79 -4.68 -6.03
CA ILE A 99 15.15 -4.94 -7.42
C ILE A 99 15.93 -3.77 -8.01
N GLY A 100 15.51 -2.53 -7.74
CA GLY A 100 16.22 -1.34 -8.18
C GLY A 100 17.64 -1.28 -7.64
N VAL A 101 17.84 -1.52 -6.35
CA VAL A 101 19.18 -1.58 -5.73
C VAL A 101 20.00 -2.72 -6.33
N MET A 102 19.41 -3.89 -6.59
CA MET A 102 20.07 -5.01 -7.26
C MET A 102 20.54 -4.66 -8.68
N LEU A 103 19.84 -3.77 -9.38
CA LEU A 103 20.20 -3.23 -10.70
C LEU A 103 21.20 -2.05 -10.63
N GLY A 104 21.62 -1.65 -9.42
CA GLY A 104 22.54 -0.53 -9.19
C GLY A 104 21.88 0.85 -9.23
N LEU A 105 20.55 0.92 -9.04
CA LEU A 105 19.81 2.18 -8.99
C LEU A 105 19.86 2.80 -7.58
N PRO A 106 19.81 4.13 -7.46
CA PRO A 106 19.77 4.80 -6.16
C PRO A 106 18.45 4.55 -5.43
N PHE A 107 18.50 4.54 -4.10
CA PHE A 107 17.33 4.45 -3.23
C PHE A 107 16.72 5.85 -2.98
N PRO A 108 15.37 6.00 -2.93
CA PRO A 108 14.33 5.01 -3.27
C PRO A 108 14.28 4.74 -4.78
N ALA A 109 14.21 3.45 -5.15
CA ALA A 109 14.48 3.03 -6.51
C ALA A 109 13.27 3.12 -7.46
N GLY A 110 12.04 3.23 -6.95
CA GLY A 110 10.81 3.19 -7.75
C GLY A 110 10.80 4.18 -8.91
N LYS A 111 11.13 5.46 -8.65
CA LYS A 111 11.18 6.52 -9.66
C LYS A 111 12.24 6.31 -10.75
N HIS A 112 13.21 5.43 -10.51
CA HIS A 112 14.27 5.08 -11.46
C HIS A 112 13.97 3.78 -12.18
N LEU A 113 13.30 2.83 -11.50
CA LEU A 113 12.95 1.53 -12.06
C LEU A 113 11.81 1.64 -13.08
N ASP A 114 10.83 2.48 -12.82
CA ASP A 114 9.65 2.63 -13.66
C ASP A 114 9.99 3.06 -15.11
N PRO A 115 10.77 4.12 -15.36
CA PRO A 115 11.18 4.48 -16.72
C PRO A 115 11.96 3.38 -17.44
N ILE A 116 12.78 2.59 -16.71
CA ILE A 116 13.53 1.46 -17.28
C ILE A 116 12.54 0.36 -17.70
N ALA A 117 11.56 0.05 -16.84
CA ALA A 117 10.54 -0.94 -17.13
C ALA A 117 9.69 -0.57 -18.36
N CYS A 118 9.39 0.71 -18.55
CA CYS A 118 8.62 1.22 -19.70
C CYS A 118 9.34 1.04 -21.06
N ASN A 119 10.65 0.87 -21.06
CA ASN A 119 11.43 0.62 -22.29
C ASN A 119 11.35 -0.83 -22.78
N TYR A 120 10.79 -1.73 -21.97
CA TYR A 120 10.59 -3.13 -22.38
C TYR A 120 9.22 -3.29 -23.04
N THR A 121 9.22 -3.69 -24.30
CA THR A 121 8.01 -3.73 -25.14
C THR A 121 7.40 -5.13 -25.31
N GLU A 122 8.14 -6.18 -24.91
CA GLU A 122 7.64 -7.54 -25.05
C GLU A 122 6.59 -7.87 -23.97
N ARG A 123 5.63 -8.70 -24.36
CA ARG A 123 4.55 -9.12 -23.46
C ARG A 123 5.04 -10.13 -22.43
N LEU A 124 5.05 -9.72 -21.18
CA LEU A 124 5.33 -10.59 -20.04
C LEU A 124 4.06 -11.35 -19.62
N ARG A 125 4.20 -12.65 -19.40
CA ARG A 125 3.16 -13.49 -18.82
C ARG A 125 3.57 -13.85 -17.40
N VAL A 126 2.98 -13.15 -16.44
CA VAL A 126 3.22 -13.38 -15.03
C VAL A 126 1.94 -13.82 -14.32
N ARG A 127 2.09 -14.56 -13.25
CA ARG A 127 0.99 -14.99 -12.38
C ARG A 127 1.29 -14.61 -10.96
N ALA A 128 0.37 -13.90 -10.31
CA ALA A 128 0.46 -13.56 -8.90
C ALA A 128 0.40 -14.81 -8.01
N SER A 129 1.16 -14.81 -6.93
CA SER A 129 1.06 -15.81 -5.86
C SER A 129 0.01 -15.33 -4.88
N MET A 130 -1.11 -16.06 -4.78
CA MET A 130 -2.27 -15.66 -3.97
C MET A 130 -2.64 -16.72 -2.94
N LYS A 131 -3.14 -16.26 -1.78
CA LYS A 131 -3.80 -17.07 -0.77
C LYS A 131 -5.09 -16.39 -0.34
N GLY A 132 -6.22 -16.78 -0.93
CA GLY A 132 -7.46 -15.99 -0.88
C GLY A 132 -7.23 -14.61 -1.50
N ALA A 133 -7.63 -13.55 -0.85
CA ALA A 133 -7.38 -12.17 -1.30
C ALA A 133 -5.96 -11.65 -0.96
N ASN A 134 -5.15 -12.42 -0.23
CA ASN A 134 -3.78 -12.00 0.12
C ASN A 134 -2.79 -12.40 -0.96
N CYS A 135 -1.78 -11.56 -1.22
CA CYS A 135 -0.70 -11.86 -2.16
C CYS A 135 0.62 -12.18 -1.45
N SER A 136 1.57 -12.77 -2.20
CA SER A 136 2.96 -12.95 -1.78
C SER A 136 3.88 -12.43 -2.87
N LEU A 137 4.85 -11.60 -2.49
CA LEU A 137 5.75 -10.90 -3.42
C LEU A 137 7.22 -11.31 -3.29
N SER A 138 7.60 -12.08 -2.27
CA SER A 138 9.01 -12.51 -2.07
C SER A 138 9.56 -13.33 -3.25
N GLY A 139 8.71 -14.10 -3.92
CA GLY A 139 9.09 -14.86 -5.11
C GLY A 139 9.55 -13.99 -6.28
N VAL A 140 9.13 -12.74 -6.35
CA VAL A 140 9.51 -11.79 -7.41
C VAL A 140 11.01 -11.48 -7.37
N GLU A 141 11.56 -11.28 -6.16
CA GLU A 141 13.00 -11.05 -5.99
C GLU A 141 13.83 -12.21 -6.55
N ASN A 142 13.43 -13.45 -6.25
CA ASN A 142 14.11 -14.63 -6.77
C ASN A 142 14.04 -14.70 -8.30
N LYS A 143 12.87 -14.38 -8.87
CA LYS A 143 12.66 -14.39 -10.32
C LYS A 143 13.54 -13.36 -11.03
N CYS A 144 13.60 -12.14 -10.52
CA CYS A 144 14.46 -11.09 -11.05
C CYS A 144 15.95 -11.44 -10.90
N ARG A 145 16.34 -12.08 -9.80
CA ARG A 145 17.71 -12.58 -9.58
C ARG A 145 18.09 -13.69 -10.56
N GLU A 146 17.16 -14.58 -10.91
CA GLU A 146 17.38 -15.59 -11.94
C GLU A 146 17.59 -14.97 -13.34
N LEU A 147 16.78 -13.97 -13.70
CA LEU A 147 16.94 -13.23 -14.95
C LEU A 147 18.30 -12.54 -15.02
N MET A 148 18.72 -11.88 -13.94
CA MET A 148 20.02 -11.25 -13.84
C MET A 148 21.17 -12.25 -14.05
N LYS A 149 21.09 -13.43 -13.42
CA LYS A 149 22.10 -14.50 -13.60
C LYS A 149 22.17 -15.03 -15.03
N LYS A 150 21.07 -14.97 -15.78
CA LYS A 150 20.99 -15.34 -17.18
C LYS A 150 21.46 -14.24 -18.13
N GLY A 151 21.86 -13.08 -17.62
CA GLY A 151 22.30 -11.94 -18.42
C GLY A 151 21.15 -11.18 -19.11
N ALA A 152 19.92 -11.29 -18.59
CA ALA A 152 18.78 -10.53 -19.11
C ALA A 152 19.03 -9.01 -18.99
N PRO A 153 18.53 -8.21 -19.96
CA PRO A 153 18.67 -6.76 -19.91
C PRO A 153 17.94 -6.15 -18.71
N LYS A 154 18.39 -4.99 -18.25
CA LYS A 154 17.80 -4.30 -17.09
C LYS A 154 16.34 -3.97 -17.30
N GLU A 155 15.95 -3.67 -18.52
CA GLU A 155 14.59 -3.38 -18.96
C GLU A 155 13.66 -4.57 -18.71
N GLU A 156 14.09 -5.78 -19.07
CA GLU A 156 13.31 -7.01 -18.83
C GLU A 156 13.17 -7.30 -17.35
N ILE A 157 14.23 -7.14 -16.57
CA ILE A 157 14.18 -7.37 -15.11
C ILE A 157 13.26 -6.37 -14.42
N ALA A 158 13.37 -5.09 -14.78
CA ALA A 158 12.52 -4.03 -14.26
C ALA A 158 11.05 -4.24 -14.64
N ALA A 159 10.77 -4.52 -15.91
CA ALA A 159 9.42 -4.81 -16.40
C ALA A 159 8.82 -6.06 -15.74
N THR A 160 9.62 -7.11 -15.52
CA THR A 160 9.19 -8.32 -14.80
C THR A 160 8.78 -7.98 -13.38
N CYS A 161 9.57 -7.18 -12.66
CA CYS A 161 9.24 -6.72 -11.30
C CYS A 161 7.89 -6.01 -11.28
N MET A 162 7.71 -5.01 -12.14
CA MET A 162 6.48 -4.22 -12.23
C MET A 162 5.27 -5.08 -12.64
N ALA A 163 5.45 -5.99 -13.60
CA ALA A 163 4.39 -6.89 -14.05
C ALA A 163 3.87 -7.79 -12.91
N TYR A 164 4.75 -8.32 -12.05
CA TYR A 164 4.33 -9.11 -10.89
C TYR A 164 3.60 -8.28 -9.85
N VAL A 165 4.04 -7.04 -9.57
CA VAL A 165 3.36 -6.13 -8.64
C VAL A 165 1.97 -5.79 -9.16
N ILE A 166 1.84 -5.46 -10.45
CA ILE A 166 0.55 -5.18 -11.10
C ILE A 166 -0.35 -6.42 -11.05
N ALA A 167 0.17 -7.60 -11.41
CA ALA A 167 -0.61 -8.84 -11.38
C ALA A 167 -1.10 -9.20 -9.97
N ALA A 168 -0.30 -8.94 -8.94
CA ALA A 168 -0.69 -9.16 -7.55
C ALA A 168 -1.80 -8.19 -7.13
N SER A 169 -1.67 -6.91 -7.47
CA SER A 169 -2.69 -5.89 -7.17
C SER A 169 -4.01 -6.20 -7.88
N ASP A 170 -3.97 -6.54 -9.18
CA ASP A 170 -5.15 -6.94 -9.96
C ASP A 170 -5.83 -8.18 -9.36
N ALA A 171 -5.06 -9.19 -8.99
CA ALA A 171 -5.60 -10.40 -8.37
C ALA A 171 -6.23 -10.14 -6.99
N MET A 172 -5.64 -9.26 -6.17
CA MET A 172 -6.23 -8.81 -4.91
C MET A 172 -7.55 -8.08 -5.16
N CYS A 173 -7.59 -7.14 -6.12
CA CYS A 173 -8.81 -6.42 -6.48
C CYS A 173 -9.92 -7.38 -6.92
N LYS A 174 -9.63 -8.33 -7.81
CA LYS A 174 -10.61 -9.32 -8.29
C LYS A 174 -11.18 -10.16 -7.15
N ALA A 175 -10.32 -10.68 -6.27
CA ALA A 175 -10.76 -11.47 -5.12
C ALA A 175 -11.63 -10.67 -4.13
N LEU A 176 -11.38 -9.38 -4.00
CA LEU A 176 -12.18 -8.49 -3.14
C LEU A 176 -13.50 -8.11 -3.80
N ILE A 177 -13.54 -7.89 -5.11
CA ILE A 177 -14.80 -7.67 -5.86
C ILE A 177 -15.69 -8.92 -5.76
N GLU A 178 -15.13 -10.12 -5.91
CA GLU A 178 -15.88 -11.38 -5.71
C GLU A 178 -16.47 -11.49 -4.30
N THR A 179 -15.78 -10.95 -3.27
CA THR A 179 -16.21 -11.05 -1.87
C THR A 179 -17.19 -9.95 -1.47
N PHE A 180 -17.00 -8.73 -1.93
CA PHE A 180 -17.70 -7.53 -1.47
C PHE A 180 -18.63 -6.91 -2.53
N GLY A 181 -18.64 -7.43 -3.77
CA GLY A 181 -19.38 -6.86 -4.89
C GLY A 181 -18.78 -5.54 -5.39
N ASP A 182 -19.60 -4.76 -6.07
CA ASP A 182 -19.17 -3.54 -6.76
C ASP A 182 -19.05 -2.33 -5.81
N LEU A 183 -18.28 -2.49 -4.73
CA LEU A 183 -17.97 -1.35 -3.87
C LEU A 183 -17.02 -0.39 -4.58
N PRO A 184 -17.17 0.94 -4.36
CA PRO A 184 -16.17 1.90 -4.83
C PRO A 184 -14.77 1.53 -4.34
N LEU A 185 -13.76 1.77 -5.18
CA LEU A 185 -12.37 1.45 -4.90
C LEU A 185 -11.53 2.72 -4.94
N SER A 186 -10.79 2.99 -3.88
CA SER A 186 -9.84 4.09 -3.77
C SER A 186 -8.42 3.55 -3.63
N LEU A 187 -7.46 4.14 -4.35
CA LEU A 187 -6.02 3.86 -4.20
C LEU A 187 -5.38 4.99 -3.38
N ILE A 188 -4.59 4.60 -2.37
CA ILE A 188 -3.93 5.48 -1.42
C ILE A 188 -2.42 5.27 -1.48
#